data_3620fe0bdd9f05ae4dd192ac3324e9cd
#
_entry.id   3620fe0bdd9f05ae4dd192ac3324e9cd
#
_cell.length_a   1.000
_cell.length_b   1.000
_cell.length_c   1.000
_cell.angle_alpha   90.00
_cell.angle_beta   90.00
_cell.angle_gamma   90.00
#
_symmetry.space_group_name_H-M   'P 1'
#
loop_
_entity.id
_entity.type
_entity.pdbx_description
1 polymer ?
#
loop_
_entity_poly.entity_id
_entity_poly.type
_entity_poly.pdbx_seq_one_letter_code
_entity_poly.pdbx_strand_id
1 'polypeptide(L)'
;MRRRVALATAAETAALLKMNAAINPMDSSPAETFTASRWTQGNFFFPTRLVVSPQRITRIKSRLFGSNEESIGMTKVASVHISTGVFWSEIVIESTGGTDPITSHGHRKADAQRIRDLIETYQAQSRV
;
A
#
# COMPACT_ATOMS: atom_id res chain seq x y z
N MET A 1 -17.74 -13.96 -39.19
CA MET A 1 -17.76 -14.36 -37.81
C MET A 1 -16.41 -14.84 -37.29
N ARG A 2 -15.76 -15.74 -38.00
CA ARG A 2 -14.44 -16.24 -37.57
C ARG A 2 -13.35 -15.16 -37.51
N ARG A 3 -13.42 -14.14 -38.36
CA ARG A 3 -12.46 -13.03 -38.39
C ARG A 3 -12.54 -12.14 -37.18
N ARG A 4 -13.71 -11.99 -36.57
CA ARG A 4 -13.88 -11.19 -35.35
C ARG A 4 -13.20 -11.84 -34.14
N VAL A 5 -13.24 -13.16 -34.08
CA VAL A 5 -12.58 -13.92 -33.00
C VAL A 5 -11.06 -13.80 -33.14
N ALA A 6 -10.52 -13.87 -34.37
CA ALA A 6 -9.09 -13.74 -34.63
C ALA A 6 -8.56 -12.32 -34.34
N LEU A 7 -9.37 -11.28 -34.58
CA LEU A 7 -8.97 -9.89 -34.32
C LEU A 7 -9.01 -9.51 -32.85
N ALA A 8 -9.78 -10.23 -32.04
CA ALA A 8 -9.93 -9.96 -30.64
C ALA A 8 -8.84 -10.62 -29.76
N THR A 9 -8.04 -11.54 -30.32
CA THR A 9 -7.13 -12.39 -29.53
C THR A 9 -6.09 -11.63 -28.71
N ALA A 10 -5.50 -10.57 -29.23
CA ALA A 10 -4.48 -9.81 -28.49
C ALA A 10 -5.08 -9.08 -27.28
N ALA A 11 -6.20 -8.41 -27.46
CA ALA A 11 -6.90 -7.72 -26.39
C ALA A 11 -7.49 -8.70 -25.38
N GLU A 12 -8.03 -9.82 -25.82
CA GLU A 12 -8.53 -10.88 -24.95
C GLU A 12 -7.42 -11.54 -24.15
N THR A 13 -6.27 -11.77 -24.75
CA THR A 13 -5.11 -12.33 -24.04
C THR A 13 -4.63 -11.38 -22.94
N ALA A 14 -4.56 -10.08 -23.22
CA ALA A 14 -4.19 -9.09 -22.20
C ALA A 14 -5.23 -9.02 -21.07
N ALA A 15 -6.52 -9.08 -21.41
CA ALA A 15 -7.59 -9.08 -20.42
C ALA A 15 -7.57 -10.35 -19.57
N LEU A 16 -7.32 -11.51 -20.19
CA LEU A 16 -7.20 -12.79 -19.48
C LEU A 16 -5.99 -12.81 -18.56
N LEU A 17 -4.86 -12.25 -18.95
CA LEU A 17 -3.69 -12.13 -18.09
C LEU A 17 -3.96 -11.25 -16.87
N LYS A 18 -4.69 -10.15 -17.04
CA LYS A 18 -5.13 -9.32 -15.94
C LYS A 18 -6.14 -10.04 -15.05
N MET A 19 -7.05 -10.79 -15.62
CA MET A 19 -8.02 -11.57 -14.86
C MET A 19 -7.35 -12.71 -14.10
N ASN A 20 -6.38 -13.39 -14.69
CA ASN A 20 -5.62 -14.44 -14.01
C ASN A 20 -4.81 -13.89 -12.84
N ALA A 21 -4.22 -12.73 -12.99
CA ALA A 21 -3.55 -12.03 -11.88
C ALA A 21 -4.56 -11.66 -10.78
N ALA A 22 -5.79 -11.28 -11.15
CA ALA A 22 -6.85 -10.95 -10.20
C ALA A 22 -7.44 -12.20 -9.51
N ILE A 23 -7.39 -13.35 -10.12
CA ILE A 23 -7.93 -14.62 -9.57
C ILE A 23 -6.92 -15.29 -8.62
N ASN A 24 -5.64 -15.08 -8.82
CA ASN A 24 -4.62 -15.62 -7.93
C ASN A 24 -4.65 -14.88 -6.59
N PRO A 25 -5.06 -15.53 -5.47
CA PRO A 25 -5.19 -14.84 -4.19
C PRO A 25 -3.88 -14.29 -3.64
N MET A 26 -2.75 -14.74 -4.14
CA MET A 26 -1.43 -14.22 -3.76
C MET A 26 -1.03 -12.96 -4.56
N ASP A 27 -1.52 -12.83 -5.80
CA ASP A 27 -1.17 -11.74 -6.71
C ASP A 27 -2.33 -10.80 -7.02
N SER A 28 -3.53 -11.12 -6.55
CA SER A 28 -4.74 -10.41 -6.95
C SER A 28 -4.89 -9.00 -6.36
N SER A 29 -4.02 -8.64 -5.45
CA SER A 29 -4.17 -7.38 -4.73
C SER A 29 -3.14 -6.39 -5.19
N PRO A 30 -3.56 -5.29 -5.86
CA PRO A 30 -2.63 -4.25 -6.21
C PRO A 30 -2.10 -3.59 -4.94
N ALA A 31 -0.93 -4.02 -4.50
CA ALA A 31 -0.23 -3.37 -3.42
C ALA A 31 0.42 -2.10 -3.96
N GLU A 32 0.12 -0.96 -3.36
CA GLU A 32 0.80 0.29 -3.66
C GLU A 32 1.90 0.54 -2.64
N THR A 33 3.07 0.92 -3.13
CA THR A 33 4.24 1.20 -2.30
C THR A 33 4.52 2.70 -2.30
N PHE A 34 4.60 3.27 -1.10
CA PHE A 34 4.90 4.67 -0.88
C PHE A 34 6.24 4.79 -0.19
N THR A 35 7.19 5.43 -0.83
CA THR A 35 8.55 5.60 -0.30
C THR A 35 8.70 6.98 0.31
N ALA A 36 9.16 7.05 1.57
CA ALA A 36 9.45 8.30 2.25
C ALA A 36 10.63 9.03 1.59
N SER A 37 10.67 10.33 1.74
CA SER A 37 11.76 11.14 1.22
C SER A 37 13.08 10.83 1.93
N ARG A 38 14.17 10.76 1.17
CA ARG A 38 15.52 10.58 1.71
C ARG A 38 16.01 11.79 2.53
N TRP A 39 15.39 12.95 2.31
CA TRP A 39 15.78 14.19 2.98
C TRP A 39 15.20 14.33 4.37
N THR A 40 14.33 13.40 4.79
CA THR A 40 13.79 13.40 6.15
C THR A 40 14.70 12.60 7.09
N GLN A 41 14.64 12.96 8.36
CA GLN A 41 15.48 12.34 9.39
C GLN A 41 15.33 10.81 9.41
N GLY A 42 16.45 10.11 9.32
CA GLY A 42 16.50 8.66 9.33
C GLY A 42 16.20 7.98 7.99
N ASN A 43 15.92 8.74 6.93
CA ASN A 43 15.58 8.18 5.63
C ASN A 43 16.65 8.39 4.55
N PHE A 44 17.80 8.96 4.88
CA PHE A 44 18.80 9.35 3.89
C PHE A 44 19.34 8.17 3.06
N PHE A 45 19.78 7.11 3.72
CA PHE A 45 20.33 5.93 3.05
C PHE A 45 19.27 4.87 2.78
N PHE A 46 18.36 4.67 3.72
CA PHE A 46 17.34 3.62 3.69
C PHE A 46 15.97 4.22 3.96
N PRO A 47 15.32 4.83 2.96
CA PRO A 47 14.03 5.45 3.16
C PRO A 47 12.98 4.40 3.56
N THR A 48 12.12 4.75 4.50
CA THR A 48 11.01 3.91 4.91
C THR A 48 10.03 3.75 3.76
N ARG A 49 9.56 2.53 3.55
CA ARG A 49 8.50 2.21 2.59
C ARG A 49 7.26 1.78 3.32
N LEU A 50 6.12 2.27 2.86
CA LEU A 50 4.81 1.87 3.35
C LEU A 50 4.08 1.18 2.21
N VAL A 51 3.75 -0.09 2.38
CA VAL A 51 3.04 -0.89 1.38
C VAL A 51 1.60 -1.04 1.85
N VAL A 52 0.66 -0.60 1.03
CA VAL A 52 -0.77 -0.68 1.32
C VAL A 52 -1.42 -1.66 0.37
N SER A 53 -2.01 -2.71 0.91
CA SER A 53 -2.77 -3.70 0.15
C SER A 53 -4.16 -3.88 0.75
N PRO A 54 -5.10 -4.51 0.03
CA PRO A 54 -6.43 -4.79 0.60
C PRO A 54 -6.42 -5.63 1.88
N GLN A 55 -5.36 -6.43 2.09
CA GLN A 55 -5.27 -7.33 3.24
C GLN A 55 -4.54 -6.72 4.42
N ARG A 56 -3.54 -5.87 4.18
CA ARG A 56 -2.68 -5.35 5.24
C ARG A 56 -1.94 -4.09 4.84
N ILE A 57 -1.43 -3.41 5.85
CA ILE A 57 -0.49 -2.30 5.71
C ILE A 57 0.84 -2.77 6.29
N THR A 58 1.91 -2.59 5.55
CA THR A 58 3.25 -3.01 5.97
C THR A 58 4.22 -1.85 5.87
N ARG A 59 4.94 -1.58 6.94
CA ARG A 59 6.06 -0.63 6.98
C ARG A 59 7.36 -1.41 6.88
N ILE A 60 8.20 -1.04 5.93
CA ILE A 60 9.50 -1.67 5.72
C ILE A 60 10.59 -0.61 5.91
N LYS A 61 11.48 -0.86 6.86
CA LYS A 61 12.67 -0.05 7.09
C LYS A 61 13.89 -0.91 6.86
N SER A 62 14.57 -0.67 5.75
CA SER A 62 15.82 -1.36 5.45
C SER A 62 16.96 -0.82 6.32
N ARG A 63 17.88 -1.69 6.68
CA ARG A 63 19.11 -1.38 7.41
C ARG A 63 20.30 -1.92 6.64
N LEU A 64 21.50 -1.52 7.07
CA LEU A 64 22.74 -2.04 6.45
C LEU A 64 22.81 -3.58 6.50
N PHE A 65 22.33 -4.17 7.59
CA PHE A 65 22.24 -5.62 7.77
C PHE A 65 20.79 -6.00 8.06
N GLY A 66 20.00 -6.29 7.01
CA GLY A 66 18.63 -6.74 7.15
C GLY A 66 17.59 -5.64 6.99
N SER A 67 16.39 -5.93 7.43
CA SER A 67 15.25 -5.00 7.37
C SER A 67 14.36 -5.19 8.59
N ASN A 68 13.67 -4.12 8.95
CA ASN A 68 12.61 -4.16 9.97
C ASN A 68 11.28 -4.03 9.26
N GLU A 69 10.38 -4.96 9.54
CA GLU A 69 9.07 -4.99 8.91
C GLU A 69 7.98 -5.04 9.98
N GLU A 70 7.01 -4.13 9.88
CA GLU A 70 5.86 -4.07 10.79
C GLU A 70 4.60 -4.11 9.92
N SER A 71 3.62 -4.90 10.33
CA SER A 71 2.40 -5.10 9.55
C SER A 71 1.15 -5.07 10.43
N ILE A 72 0.10 -4.42 9.93
CA ILE A 72 -1.23 -4.42 10.54
C ILE A 72 -2.23 -4.91 9.49
N GLY A 73 -3.02 -5.93 9.84
CA GLY A 73 -4.10 -6.39 8.98
C GLY A 73 -5.16 -5.31 8.76
N MET A 74 -5.69 -5.22 7.56
CA MET A 74 -6.64 -4.16 7.20
C MET A 74 -7.88 -4.14 8.10
N THR A 75 -8.36 -5.31 8.53
CA THR A 75 -9.50 -5.44 9.43
C THR A 75 -9.19 -4.96 10.86
N LYS A 76 -7.92 -4.84 11.22
CA LYS A 76 -7.47 -4.41 12.55
C LYS A 76 -7.04 -2.96 12.61
N VAL A 77 -7.10 -2.23 11.52
CA VAL A 77 -6.80 -0.80 11.52
C VAL A 77 -7.91 -0.06 12.24
N ALA A 78 -7.56 0.62 13.32
CA ALA A 78 -8.49 1.42 14.11
C ALA A 78 -8.62 2.84 13.59
N SER A 79 -7.50 3.49 13.32
CA SER A 79 -7.47 4.87 12.86
C SER A 79 -6.22 5.18 12.06
N VAL A 80 -6.31 6.19 11.22
CA VAL A 80 -5.19 6.73 10.45
C VAL A 80 -5.10 8.23 10.74
N HIS A 81 -3.99 8.65 11.31
CA HIS A 81 -3.69 10.04 11.59
C HIS A 81 -2.63 10.55 10.64
N ILE A 82 -2.89 11.68 10.00
CA ILE A 82 -1.94 12.35 9.13
C ILE A 82 -1.64 13.72 9.70
N SER A 83 -0.38 13.93 10.05
CA SER A 83 0.14 15.23 10.48
C SER A 83 0.92 15.84 9.30
N THR A 84 0.41 16.94 8.78
CA THR A 84 1.00 17.57 7.62
C THR A 84 1.86 18.76 8.05
N GLY A 85 3.16 18.66 7.78
CA GLY A 85 4.10 19.76 7.97
C GLY A 85 4.20 20.64 6.72
N VAL A 86 5.25 21.47 6.67
CA VAL A 86 5.48 22.39 5.55
C VAL A 86 5.76 21.61 4.24
N PHE A 87 6.63 20.60 4.29
CA PHE A 87 7.05 19.83 3.12
C PHE A 87 6.60 18.37 3.15
N TRP A 88 6.51 17.77 4.34
CA TRP A 88 6.31 16.35 4.51
C TRP A 88 5.17 16.06 5.46
N SER A 89 4.63 14.87 5.33
CA SER A 89 3.59 14.37 6.21
C SER A 89 4.10 13.17 7.01
N GLU A 90 3.63 13.07 8.22
CA GLU A 90 3.75 11.91 9.07
C GLU A 90 2.44 11.15 9.07
N ILE A 91 2.53 9.83 9.02
CA ILE A 91 1.36 8.94 9.03
C ILE A 91 1.48 8.02 10.23
N VAL A 92 0.43 7.98 11.04
CA VAL A 92 0.32 7.08 12.19
C VAL A 92 -0.91 6.20 11.99
N ILE A 93 -0.71 4.88 11.99
CA ILE A 93 -1.77 3.90 11.80
C ILE A 93 -1.91 3.09 13.09
N GLU A 94 -3.04 3.22 13.74
CA GLU A 94 -3.33 2.54 14.99
C GLU A 94 -4.12 1.25 14.76
N SER A 95 -3.85 0.26 15.61
CA SER A 95 -4.49 -1.06 15.56
C SER A 95 -5.47 -1.25 16.70
N THR A 96 -6.55 -1.99 16.46
CA THR A 96 -7.51 -2.38 17.49
C THR A 96 -6.99 -3.52 18.38
N GLY A 97 -5.95 -4.23 17.95
CA GLY A 97 -5.47 -5.45 18.62
C GLY A 97 -4.39 -5.25 19.67
N GLY A 98 -4.10 -4.01 20.09
CA GLY A 98 -3.03 -3.73 21.05
C GLY A 98 -1.62 -3.85 20.47
N THR A 99 -1.49 -3.96 19.16
CA THR A 99 -0.21 -3.90 18.47
C THR A 99 0.29 -2.46 18.45
N ASP A 100 1.58 -2.27 18.49
CA ASP A 100 2.17 -0.94 18.40
C ASP A 100 1.74 -0.24 17.11
N PRO A 101 1.47 1.08 17.16
CA PRO A 101 1.11 1.82 15.96
C PRO A 101 2.25 1.84 14.95
N ILE A 102 1.89 1.79 13.68
CA ILE A 102 2.86 2.01 12.60
C ILE A 102 3.00 3.51 12.39
N THR A 103 4.20 4.03 12.56
CA THR A 103 4.53 5.44 12.31
C THR A 103 5.49 5.54 11.15
N SER A 104 5.18 6.39 10.18
CA SER A 104 6.05 6.62 9.03
C SER A 104 6.14 8.11 8.73
N HIS A 105 7.36 8.62 8.65
CA HIS A 105 7.66 10.04 8.41
C HIS A 105 8.15 10.27 6.99
N GLY A 106 7.98 11.49 6.53
CA GLY A 106 8.64 11.96 5.31
C GLY A 106 7.91 11.63 4.04
N HIS A 107 6.63 11.36 4.10
CA HIS A 107 5.80 11.15 2.92
C HIS A 107 5.36 12.48 2.33
N ARG A 108 5.21 12.51 1.01
CA ARG A 108 4.60 13.65 0.33
C ARG A 108 3.14 13.78 0.77
N LYS A 109 2.65 15.01 0.81
CA LYS A 109 1.25 15.27 1.19
C LYS A 109 0.26 14.51 0.30
N ALA A 110 0.50 14.47 -1.01
CA ALA A 110 -0.33 13.73 -1.94
C ALA A 110 -0.31 12.21 -1.66
N ASP A 111 0.86 11.66 -1.33
CA ASP A 111 1.00 10.26 -0.98
C ASP A 111 0.28 9.94 0.33
N ALA A 112 0.36 10.81 1.33
CA ALA A 112 -0.36 10.63 2.59
C ALA A 112 -1.88 10.59 2.38
N GLN A 113 -2.42 11.48 1.55
CA GLN A 113 -3.84 11.46 1.20
C GLN A 113 -4.22 10.20 0.44
N ARG A 114 -3.39 9.77 -0.50
CA ARG A 114 -3.60 8.53 -1.25
C ARG A 114 -3.63 7.32 -0.33
N ILE A 115 -2.72 7.25 0.63
CA ILE A 115 -2.67 6.17 1.63
C ILE A 115 -3.97 6.13 2.45
N ARG A 116 -4.44 7.28 2.92
CA ARG A 116 -5.72 7.37 3.64
C ARG A 116 -6.88 6.86 2.78
N ASP A 117 -6.97 7.33 1.54
CA ASP A 117 -8.05 6.96 0.64
C ASP A 117 -8.06 5.46 0.35
N LEU A 118 -6.88 4.87 0.15
CA LEU A 118 -6.74 3.43 -0.04
C LEU A 118 -7.19 2.65 1.19
N ILE A 119 -6.77 3.06 2.38
CA ILE A 119 -7.17 2.39 3.62
C ILE A 119 -8.67 2.45 3.81
N GLU A 120 -9.27 3.61 3.62
CA GLU A 120 -10.74 3.77 3.73
C GLU A 120 -11.48 2.90 2.72
N THR A 121 -10.99 2.87 1.48
CA THR A 121 -11.57 2.03 0.42
C THR A 121 -11.50 0.55 0.78
N TYR A 122 -10.32 0.09 1.20
CA TYR A 122 -10.12 -1.33 1.52
C TYR A 122 -10.88 -1.74 2.79
N GLN A 123 -10.99 -0.86 3.77
CA GLN A 123 -11.82 -1.14 4.95
C GLN A 123 -13.31 -1.25 4.59
N ALA A 124 -13.80 -0.39 3.71
CA ALA A 124 -15.17 -0.47 3.24
C ALA A 124 -15.44 -1.79 2.51
N GLN A 125 -14.51 -2.25 1.69
CA GLN A 125 -14.60 -3.54 1.00
C GLN A 125 -14.58 -4.73 1.95
N SER A 126 -13.79 -4.67 3.01
CA SER A 126 -13.65 -5.77 3.96
C SER A 126 -14.86 -5.95 4.88
N ARG A 127 -15.73 -4.97 4.98
CA ARG A 127 -16.94 -4.99 5.81
C ARG A 127 -18.17 -5.56 5.10
N VAL A 128 -18.04 -5.81 3.85
CA VAL A 128 -19.15 -6.35 3.03
C VAL A 128 -19.28 -7.86 3.15
#